data_253a5a12c261b4c203764e566eeed5fc
#
_entry.id   253a5a12c261b4c203764e566eeed5fc
#
_cell.length_a   1.000
_cell.length_b   1.000
_cell.length_c   1.000
_cell.angle_alpha   90.00
_cell.angle_beta   90.00
_cell.angle_gamma   90.00
#
_symmetry.space_group_name_H-M   'P 1'
#
loop_
_entity.id
_entity.type
_entity.pdbx_description
1 polymer ?
#
loop_
_entity_poly.entity_id
_entity_poly.type
_entity_poly.pdbx_seq_one_letter_code
_entity_poly.pdbx_strand_id
1 'polypeptide(L)'
;IYNYTQDESTIINSLSLNFSKISKNISITSSFNFLIGNNISDSTAFLNPNLNFENSRGFYNNNNRWYQSSDFEIKYKTSESFQIYFGKNRTQWGEGNSSLFLSNNTPSYPQIGFSWNILELLDFEYFYGILSSQIKDTTTANQYIGVGKRNIFYNRSIAAHKLTWKPLPYIKLNLMELVIFGHRNIDYTYLMPFIPFWSTQSYNGDIDNIQICGEILIKLGKNNFYGSLFVDEWRPEWTFDAINRNWFGYQIGFYLNGLFKEKDILRMEHTWTDHRVYRHRFQINDSYSHGYSMGFWAGPHAEELYIKYEIPLKNFNIKSFISNMKRGELTSEMLDR
;
A
#
# COMPACT_ATOMS: atom_id res chain seq x y z
N ILE A 1 -8.34 18.91 15.58
CA ILE A 1 -9.07 18.82 14.28
C ILE A 1 -8.52 19.95 13.42
N TYR A 2 -7.75 19.61 12.40
CA TYR A 2 -7.32 20.61 11.41
C TYR A 2 -8.39 20.66 10.31
N ASN A 3 -9.10 21.79 10.23
CA ASN A 3 -9.91 22.11 9.06
C ASN A 3 -8.98 22.67 7.99
N TYR A 4 -8.76 21.92 6.94
CA TYR A 4 -7.97 22.34 5.80
C TYR A 4 -8.90 22.81 4.70
N THR A 5 -8.90 24.11 4.40
CA THR A 5 -9.55 24.69 3.22
C THR A 5 -8.47 25.08 2.25
N GLN A 6 -8.53 24.60 1.02
CA GLN A 6 -7.65 25.05 -0.05
C GLN A 6 -8.39 26.11 -0.87
N ASP A 7 -7.94 27.34 -0.77
CA ASP A 7 -8.55 28.48 -1.48
C ASP A 7 -8.02 28.62 -2.93
N GLU A 8 -7.01 27.85 -3.32
CA GLU A 8 -6.40 27.94 -4.65
C GLU A 8 -6.67 26.69 -5.49
N SER A 9 -7.00 26.89 -6.76
CA SER A 9 -7.16 25.81 -7.71
C SER A 9 -5.81 25.21 -8.09
N THR A 10 -5.70 23.88 -8.03
CA THR A 10 -4.52 23.15 -8.47
C THR A 10 -4.74 22.59 -9.88
N ILE A 11 -3.82 22.88 -10.79
CA ILE A 11 -3.85 22.34 -12.16
C ILE A 11 -2.72 21.31 -12.30
N ILE A 12 -3.07 20.11 -12.73
CA ILE A 12 -2.11 19.02 -12.95
C ILE A 12 -2.16 18.61 -14.41
N ASN A 13 -1.01 18.71 -15.08
CA ASN A 13 -0.83 18.20 -16.44
C ASN A 13 0.03 16.94 -16.37
N SER A 14 -0.37 15.88 -17.08
CA SER A 14 0.36 14.61 -17.09
C SER A 14 0.63 14.11 -18.49
N LEU A 15 1.81 13.51 -18.67
CA LEU A 15 2.21 12.76 -19.84
C LEU A 15 2.60 11.36 -19.38
N SER A 16 2.00 10.33 -19.98
CA SER A 16 2.32 8.94 -19.71
C SER A 16 2.74 8.21 -20.97
N LEU A 17 3.88 7.55 -20.94
CA LEU A 17 4.36 6.67 -22.00
C LEU A 17 4.26 5.23 -21.49
N ASN A 18 3.49 4.40 -22.19
CA ASN A 18 3.26 3.02 -21.81
C ASN A 18 3.74 2.09 -22.91
N PHE A 19 4.47 1.06 -22.52
CA PHE A 19 4.91 -0.03 -23.36
C PHE A 19 4.37 -1.34 -22.78
N SER A 20 3.81 -2.18 -23.64
CA SER A 20 3.37 -3.53 -23.25
C SER A 20 3.63 -4.50 -24.37
N LYS A 21 4.24 -5.65 -24.03
CA LYS A 21 4.40 -6.79 -24.93
C LYS A 21 3.98 -8.05 -24.19
N ILE A 22 3.02 -8.75 -24.76
CA ILE A 22 2.49 -10.00 -24.20
C ILE A 22 2.74 -11.11 -25.21
N SER A 23 3.34 -12.18 -24.74
CA SER A 23 3.55 -13.44 -25.43
C SER A 23 2.90 -14.57 -24.63
N LYS A 24 2.90 -15.81 -25.13
CA LYS A 24 2.28 -16.95 -24.46
C LYS A 24 2.70 -17.08 -23.00
N ASN A 25 4.00 -16.96 -22.72
CA ASN A 25 4.57 -17.22 -21.39
C ASN A 25 5.22 -15.98 -20.75
N ILE A 26 5.42 -14.90 -21.52
CA ILE A 26 6.12 -13.71 -21.03
C ILE A 26 5.23 -12.48 -21.24
N SER A 27 5.08 -11.68 -20.21
CA SER A 27 4.49 -10.35 -20.26
C SER A 27 5.52 -9.34 -19.78
N ILE A 28 5.77 -8.31 -20.57
CA ILE A 28 6.63 -7.19 -20.24
C ILE A 28 5.78 -5.93 -20.30
N THR A 29 5.75 -5.18 -19.21
CA THR A 29 5.09 -3.87 -19.15
C THR A 29 6.07 -2.83 -18.61
N SER A 30 6.00 -1.64 -19.16
CA SER A 30 6.75 -0.49 -18.66
C SER A 30 5.92 0.75 -18.82
N SER A 31 5.94 1.62 -17.82
CA SER A 31 5.33 2.95 -17.90
C SER A 31 6.29 3.99 -17.38
N PHE A 32 6.24 5.15 -18.01
CA PHE A 32 6.92 6.35 -17.53
C PHE A 32 5.88 7.46 -17.44
N ASN A 33 5.74 8.04 -16.25
CA ASN A 33 4.78 9.10 -15.98
C ASN A 33 5.53 10.37 -15.60
N PHE A 34 5.10 11.46 -16.20
CA PHE A 34 5.62 12.77 -15.95
C PHE A 34 4.45 13.74 -15.68
N LEU A 35 4.49 14.40 -14.54
CA LEU A 35 3.45 15.35 -14.13
C LEU A 35 4.07 16.71 -13.83
N ILE A 36 3.36 17.76 -14.21
CA ILE A 36 3.60 19.14 -13.79
C ILE A 36 2.35 19.64 -13.09
N GLY A 37 2.49 20.04 -11.85
CA GLY A 37 1.42 20.61 -11.08
C GLY A 37 1.75 22.03 -10.63
N ASN A 38 0.77 22.91 -10.76
CA ASN A 38 0.83 24.29 -10.30
C ASN A 38 0.10 24.40 -8.96
N ASN A 39 0.61 25.22 -8.05
CA ASN A 39 0.03 25.47 -6.72
C ASN A 39 -0.10 24.19 -5.86
N ILE A 40 0.88 23.29 -5.94
CA ILE A 40 0.92 22.09 -5.12
C ILE A 40 1.76 22.35 -3.86
N SER A 41 1.08 22.50 -2.73
CA SER A 41 1.72 22.52 -1.41
C SER A 41 2.06 21.09 -0.96
N ASP A 42 2.93 20.95 0.06
CA ASP A 42 3.23 19.62 0.64
C ASP A 42 1.99 18.95 1.23
N SER A 43 1.09 19.74 1.83
CA SER A 43 -0.19 19.27 2.35
C SER A 43 -1.14 18.84 1.24
N THR A 44 -1.20 19.54 0.12
CA THR A 44 -2.00 19.14 -1.06
C THR A 44 -1.48 17.82 -1.64
N ALA A 45 -0.17 17.67 -1.76
CA ALA A 45 0.44 16.42 -2.22
C ALA A 45 0.13 15.26 -1.27
N PHE A 46 0.18 15.47 0.04
CA PHE A 46 -0.15 14.46 1.04
C PHE A 46 -1.62 14.01 0.98
N LEU A 47 -2.54 14.96 0.77
CA LEU A 47 -3.98 14.67 0.71
C LEU A 47 -4.45 14.06 -0.62
N ASN A 48 -3.61 14.06 -1.64
CA ASN A 48 -3.95 13.50 -2.94
C ASN A 48 -3.11 12.25 -3.23
N PRO A 49 -3.65 11.03 -3.03
CA PRO A 49 -2.92 9.79 -3.25
C PRO A 49 -2.44 9.60 -4.69
N ASN A 50 -3.01 10.32 -5.67
CA ASN A 50 -2.54 10.29 -7.05
C ASN A 50 -1.21 11.04 -7.27
N LEU A 51 -0.76 11.81 -6.27
CA LEU A 51 0.52 12.55 -6.30
C LEU A 51 1.63 11.86 -5.50
N ASN A 52 1.45 10.61 -5.11
CA ASN A 52 2.45 9.83 -4.37
C ASN A 52 3.56 9.35 -5.30
N PHE A 53 4.53 10.21 -5.55
CA PHE A 53 5.68 9.96 -6.39
C PHE A 53 6.95 9.82 -5.57
N GLU A 54 7.95 9.13 -6.13
CA GLU A 54 9.25 8.91 -5.51
C GLU A 54 10.00 10.21 -5.22
N ASN A 55 9.87 11.17 -6.12
CA ASN A 55 10.53 12.45 -6.03
C ASN A 55 9.65 13.54 -6.59
N SER A 56 9.36 14.55 -5.78
CA SER A 56 8.94 15.84 -6.27
C SER A 56 10.17 16.72 -6.42
N ARG A 57 10.45 17.19 -7.63
CA ARG A 57 11.45 18.22 -7.84
C ARG A 57 10.74 19.56 -8.01
N GLY A 58 10.95 20.49 -7.07
CA GLY A 58 10.50 21.85 -7.26
C GLY A 58 11.30 22.51 -8.38
N PHE A 59 10.64 23.09 -9.38
CA PHE A 59 11.26 24.11 -10.21
C PHE A 59 11.28 25.42 -9.44
N TYR A 60 12.34 26.18 -9.60
CA TYR A 60 12.64 27.41 -8.87
C TYR A 60 11.75 28.61 -9.23
N ASN A 61 10.60 28.42 -9.86
CA ASN A 61 9.65 29.49 -10.09
C ASN A 61 8.27 29.13 -9.53
N ASN A 62 8.02 29.66 -8.33
CA ASN A 62 6.69 29.87 -7.74
C ASN A 62 5.69 28.73 -7.90
N ASN A 63 5.65 27.82 -6.91
CA ASN A 63 4.59 26.84 -6.71
C ASN A 63 4.43 25.72 -7.77
N ASN A 64 5.26 25.69 -8.82
CA ASN A 64 5.21 24.60 -9.80
C ASN A 64 6.09 23.45 -9.36
N ARG A 65 5.51 22.25 -9.28
CA ARG A 65 6.23 21.00 -8.98
C ARG A 65 6.08 20.03 -10.12
N TRP A 66 7.13 19.32 -10.43
CA TRP A 66 7.05 18.20 -11.32
C TRP A 66 7.44 16.91 -10.60
N TYR A 67 6.78 15.87 -11.03
CA TYR A 67 6.89 14.54 -10.49
C TYR A 67 7.18 13.60 -11.63
N GLN A 68 7.93 12.56 -11.34
CA GLN A 68 8.15 11.47 -12.27
C GLN A 68 8.04 10.16 -11.54
N SER A 69 7.51 9.16 -12.24
CA SER A 69 7.56 7.77 -11.80
C SER A 69 7.84 6.86 -12.99
N SER A 70 8.47 5.75 -12.72
CA SER A 70 8.68 4.71 -13.71
C SER A 70 8.33 3.37 -13.12
N ASP A 71 7.48 2.62 -13.80
CA ASP A 71 7.12 1.26 -13.45
C ASP A 71 7.65 0.31 -14.51
N PHE A 72 8.05 -0.87 -14.11
CA PHE A 72 8.54 -1.91 -14.99
C PHE A 72 8.23 -3.27 -14.37
N GLU A 73 7.71 -4.19 -15.18
CA GLU A 73 7.44 -5.54 -14.73
C GLU A 73 7.66 -6.56 -15.85
N ILE A 74 8.33 -7.64 -15.51
CA ILE A 74 8.38 -8.87 -16.32
C ILE A 74 7.69 -9.96 -15.54
N LYS A 75 6.71 -10.62 -16.17
CA LYS A 75 6.07 -11.83 -15.67
C LYS A 75 6.43 -13.00 -16.59
N TYR A 76 6.82 -14.10 -15.98
CA TYR A 76 7.09 -15.35 -16.66
C TYR A 76 6.21 -16.47 -16.13
N LYS A 77 5.34 -16.97 -16.97
CA LYS A 77 4.42 -18.07 -16.67
C LYS A 77 5.13 -19.39 -16.96
N THR A 78 5.56 -20.08 -15.91
CA THR A 78 6.27 -21.37 -16.06
C THR A 78 5.30 -22.50 -16.32
N SER A 79 4.06 -22.39 -15.80
CA SER A 79 2.93 -23.29 -16.02
C SER A 79 1.61 -22.52 -15.97
N GLU A 80 0.49 -23.19 -16.20
CA GLU A 80 -0.83 -22.57 -16.04
C GLU A 80 -1.13 -22.17 -14.59
N SER A 81 -0.49 -22.83 -13.62
CA SER A 81 -0.69 -22.59 -12.19
C SER A 81 0.39 -21.74 -11.53
N PHE A 82 1.56 -21.55 -12.17
CA PHE A 82 2.69 -20.89 -11.51
C PHE A 82 3.33 -19.80 -12.38
N GLN A 83 3.47 -18.62 -11.79
CA GLN A 83 4.04 -17.44 -12.44
C GLN A 83 5.05 -16.75 -11.52
N ILE A 84 6.21 -16.41 -12.07
CA ILE A 84 7.23 -15.59 -11.41
C ILE A 84 7.17 -14.17 -11.99
N TYR A 85 7.43 -13.18 -11.16
CA TYR A 85 7.58 -11.80 -11.64
C TYR A 85 8.78 -11.11 -10.99
N PHE A 86 9.32 -10.17 -11.73
CA PHE A 86 10.37 -9.25 -11.29
C PHE A 86 10.06 -7.88 -11.85
N GLY A 87 10.21 -6.85 -11.02
CA GLY A 87 9.96 -5.50 -11.51
C GLY A 87 10.05 -4.43 -10.44
N LYS A 88 9.67 -3.23 -10.83
CA LYS A 88 9.44 -2.08 -9.98
C LYS A 88 8.01 -1.66 -10.21
N ASN A 89 7.12 -2.06 -9.32
CA ASN A 89 5.68 -1.86 -9.41
C ASN A 89 5.06 -1.65 -8.03
N ARG A 90 3.77 -1.37 -8.00
CA ARG A 90 2.96 -1.25 -6.79
C ARG A 90 2.22 -2.56 -6.57
N THR A 91 2.10 -2.97 -5.32
CA THR A 91 1.30 -4.14 -4.94
C THR A 91 0.11 -3.68 -4.12
N GLN A 92 -1.08 -4.08 -4.53
CA GLN A 92 -2.29 -3.90 -3.74
C GLN A 92 -2.85 -5.27 -3.36
N TRP A 93 -2.95 -5.52 -2.06
CA TRP A 93 -3.64 -6.65 -1.48
C TRP A 93 -4.73 -6.18 -0.55
N GLY A 94 -5.95 -6.59 -0.84
CA GLY A 94 -7.18 -6.15 -0.20
C GLY A 94 -8.14 -5.47 -1.18
N GLU A 95 -9.42 -5.58 -0.90
CA GLU A 95 -10.51 -5.07 -1.76
C GLU A 95 -10.75 -3.57 -1.56
N GLY A 96 -10.25 -2.98 -0.48
CA GLY A 96 -10.40 -1.56 -0.17
C GLY A 96 -9.90 -0.63 -1.27
N ASN A 97 -10.50 0.55 -1.42
CA ASN A 97 -10.01 1.61 -2.32
C ASN A 97 -8.59 2.00 -1.95
N SER A 98 -8.36 2.09 -0.66
CA SER A 98 -7.04 2.14 -0.05
C SER A 98 -6.99 1.03 0.98
N SER A 99 -6.45 -0.14 0.59
CA SER A 99 -6.39 -1.31 1.46
C SER A 99 -5.66 -1.02 2.77
N LEU A 100 -6.10 -1.63 3.84
CA LEU A 100 -5.42 -1.56 5.15
C LEU A 100 -4.06 -2.23 5.14
N PHE A 101 -3.85 -3.25 4.31
CA PHE A 101 -2.64 -4.06 4.34
C PHE A 101 -1.57 -3.56 3.37
N LEU A 102 -1.79 -3.69 2.07
CA LEU A 102 -0.95 -3.14 1.03
C LEU A 102 -1.81 -2.40 0.02
N SER A 103 -1.49 -1.15 -0.21
CA SER A 103 -2.26 -0.29 -1.11
C SER A 103 -1.37 0.35 -2.18
N ASN A 104 -1.99 0.85 -3.24
CA ASN A 104 -1.30 1.57 -4.31
C ASN A 104 -0.89 3.01 -3.93
N ASN A 105 -0.91 3.37 -2.65
CA ASN A 105 -0.62 4.73 -2.20
C ASN A 105 0.88 5.06 -2.19
N THR A 106 1.75 4.06 -2.10
CA THR A 106 3.19 4.29 -2.15
C THR A 106 3.68 4.42 -3.59
N PRO A 107 4.79 5.10 -3.84
CA PRO A 107 5.54 4.93 -5.07
C PRO A 107 5.87 3.46 -5.32
N SER A 108 6.04 3.10 -6.59
CA SER A 108 6.49 1.77 -6.97
C SER A 108 7.87 1.45 -6.39
N TYR A 109 8.10 0.20 -6.06
CA TYR A 109 9.33 -0.29 -5.46
C TYR A 109 9.82 -1.58 -6.13
N PRO A 110 11.15 -1.79 -6.19
CA PRO A 110 11.72 -3.02 -6.75
C PRO A 110 11.25 -4.24 -5.96
N GLN A 111 10.81 -5.26 -6.66
CA GLN A 111 10.34 -6.50 -6.05
C GLN A 111 10.50 -7.71 -6.98
N ILE A 112 10.65 -8.86 -6.36
CA ILE A 112 10.61 -10.17 -7.01
C ILE A 112 9.61 -11.04 -6.26
N GLY A 113 8.81 -11.81 -6.98
CA GLY A 113 7.83 -12.65 -6.34
C GLY A 113 7.24 -13.68 -7.28
N PHE A 114 6.27 -14.40 -6.78
CA PHE A 114 5.52 -15.38 -7.54
C PHE A 114 4.06 -15.45 -7.10
N SER A 115 3.23 -15.99 -7.98
CA SER A 115 1.86 -16.41 -7.69
C SER A 115 1.69 -17.87 -8.09
N TRP A 116 1.02 -18.62 -7.24
CA TRP A 116 0.82 -20.05 -7.38
C TRP A 116 -0.63 -20.46 -7.07
N ASN A 117 -1.32 -20.95 -8.08
CA ASN A 117 -2.61 -21.61 -7.89
C ASN A 117 -2.33 -23.05 -7.45
N ILE A 118 -2.27 -23.31 -6.14
CA ILE A 118 -1.92 -24.62 -5.56
C ILE A 118 -3.00 -25.65 -5.89
N LEU A 119 -4.26 -25.23 -5.70
CA LEU A 119 -5.47 -26.00 -5.97
C LEU A 119 -6.52 -25.03 -6.57
N GLU A 120 -7.59 -25.56 -7.14
CA GLU A 120 -8.71 -24.73 -7.65
C GLU A 120 -9.25 -23.77 -6.59
N LEU A 121 -9.22 -24.17 -5.32
CA LEU A 121 -9.74 -23.40 -4.19
C LEU A 121 -8.67 -22.65 -3.40
N LEU A 122 -7.38 -22.80 -3.77
CA LEU A 122 -6.27 -22.30 -2.95
C LEU A 122 -5.19 -21.64 -3.81
N ASP A 123 -5.02 -20.32 -3.63
CA ASP A 123 -3.94 -19.56 -4.26
C ASP A 123 -2.95 -19.08 -3.20
N PHE A 124 -1.68 -19.00 -3.58
CA PHE A 124 -0.62 -18.45 -2.76
C PHE A 124 0.20 -17.42 -3.55
N GLU A 125 0.46 -16.27 -2.94
CA GLU A 125 1.31 -15.22 -3.50
C GLU A 125 2.40 -14.85 -2.50
N TYR A 126 3.57 -14.57 -3.02
CA TYR A 126 4.72 -14.11 -2.23
C TYR A 126 5.52 -13.09 -3.00
N PHE A 127 6.06 -12.09 -2.30
CA PHE A 127 7.11 -11.24 -2.85
C PHE A 127 8.10 -10.76 -1.78
N TYR A 128 9.28 -10.40 -2.27
CA TYR A 128 10.32 -9.69 -1.54
C TYR A 128 10.62 -8.38 -2.28
N GLY A 129 10.65 -7.25 -1.54
CA GLY A 129 10.84 -5.93 -2.13
C GLY A 129 11.77 -5.02 -1.31
N ILE A 130 12.16 -3.89 -1.92
CA ILE A 130 13.03 -2.89 -1.30
C ILE A 130 12.30 -1.55 -1.26
N LEU A 131 12.21 -0.98 -0.06
CA LEU A 131 11.51 0.27 0.23
C LEU A 131 12.50 1.37 0.61
N SER A 132 12.07 2.63 0.53
CA SER A 132 12.82 3.79 1.02
C SER A 132 12.33 4.23 2.39
N SER A 133 13.24 4.33 3.37
CA SER A 133 12.87 4.70 4.74
C SER A 133 12.68 6.21 4.95
N GLN A 134 13.25 7.06 4.11
CA GLN A 134 13.43 8.50 4.33
C GLN A 134 14.26 8.84 5.58
N ILE A 135 14.89 7.85 6.24
CA ILE A 135 15.80 8.05 7.35
C ILE A 135 17.21 8.22 6.79
N LYS A 136 17.86 9.34 7.11
CA LYS A 136 19.18 9.64 6.60
C LYS A 136 20.22 8.66 7.11
N ASP A 137 20.98 8.11 6.19
CA ASP A 137 22.18 7.33 6.52
C ASP A 137 23.34 8.26 6.79
N THR A 138 23.66 8.45 8.07
CA THR A 138 24.76 9.30 8.51
C THR A 138 26.12 8.63 8.35
N THR A 139 26.16 7.32 8.15
CA THR A 139 27.43 6.55 8.00
C THR A 139 28.02 6.71 6.62
N THR A 140 27.20 6.92 5.59
CA THR A 140 27.63 7.07 4.19
C THR A 140 27.83 8.54 3.79
N ALA A 141 27.45 9.50 4.65
CA ALA A 141 27.57 10.93 4.34
C ALA A 141 28.97 11.36 3.93
N ASN A 142 30.01 10.75 4.51
CA ASN A 142 31.42 11.06 4.23
C ASN A 142 31.88 10.60 2.84
N GLN A 143 31.22 9.65 2.20
CA GLN A 143 31.57 9.16 0.86
C GLN A 143 31.28 10.19 -0.25
N TYR A 144 30.47 11.19 0.05
CA TYR A 144 30.00 12.20 -0.90
C TYR A 144 30.47 13.61 -0.56
N ILE A 145 31.45 13.75 0.32
CA ILE A 145 32.10 15.02 0.60
C ILE A 145 32.73 15.58 -0.69
N GLY A 146 32.40 16.82 -1.02
CA GLY A 146 32.89 17.47 -2.25
C GLY A 146 32.01 17.27 -3.49
N VAL A 147 31.02 16.37 -3.46
CA VAL A 147 30.10 16.11 -4.59
C VAL A 147 28.76 16.86 -4.44
N GLY A 148 28.68 17.77 -3.46
CA GLY A 148 27.48 18.51 -3.10
C GLY A 148 26.69 17.81 -1.99
N LYS A 149 25.75 18.56 -1.39
CA LYS A 149 24.90 18.01 -0.33
C LYS A 149 23.92 17.01 -0.92
N ARG A 150 24.08 15.73 -0.61
CA ARG A 150 23.16 14.63 -0.97
C ARG A 150 22.63 13.99 0.30
N ASN A 151 21.33 13.71 0.32
CA ASN A 151 20.74 12.89 1.37
C ASN A 151 20.70 11.44 0.85
N ILE A 152 21.36 10.55 1.57
CA ILE A 152 21.28 9.11 1.37
C ILE A 152 20.39 8.59 2.49
N PHE A 153 19.48 7.72 2.14
CA PHE A 153 18.54 7.15 3.07
C PHE A 153 18.80 5.65 3.23
N TYR A 154 18.61 5.13 4.44
CA TYR A 154 18.61 3.70 4.65
C TYR A 154 17.51 3.05 3.81
N ASN A 155 17.84 1.93 3.18
CA ASN A 155 16.84 1.05 2.62
C ASN A 155 16.20 0.23 3.73
N ARG A 156 14.96 -0.15 3.53
CA ARG A 156 14.27 -1.20 4.28
C ARG A 156 13.77 -2.25 3.31
N SER A 157 13.67 -3.46 3.77
CA SER A 157 13.12 -4.57 2.99
C SER A 157 11.71 -4.90 3.45
N ILE A 158 10.92 -5.45 2.54
CA ILE A 158 9.62 -6.03 2.81
C ILE A 158 9.59 -7.44 2.23
N ALA A 159 9.11 -8.38 3.00
CA ALA A 159 8.64 -9.66 2.49
C ALA A 159 7.16 -9.82 2.83
N ALA A 160 6.38 -10.36 1.92
CA ALA A 160 4.95 -10.54 2.15
C ALA A 160 4.45 -11.81 1.48
N HIS A 161 3.49 -12.47 2.12
CA HIS A 161 2.76 -13.59 1.52
C HIS A 161 1.24 -13.47 1.76
N LYS A 162 0.49 -14.04 0.85
CA LYS A 162 -0.97 -14.08 0.88
C LYS A 162 -1.45 -15.46 0.53
N LEU A 163 -2.30 -16.01 1.38
CA LEU A 163 -3.07 -17.22 1.13
C LEU A 163 -4.51 -16.83 0.83
N THR A 164 -5.01 -17.22 -0.33
CA THR A 164 -6.40 -17.03 -0.72
C THR A 164 -7.11 -18.37 -0.75
N TRP A 165 -8.15 -18.51 0.06
CA TRP A 165 -9.01 -19.70 0.10
C TRP A 165 -10.41 -19.36 -0.41
N LYS A 166 -10.92 -20.18 -1.32
CA LYS A 166 -12.24 -20.03 -1.97
C LYS A 166 -13.14 -21.20 -1.59
N PRO A 167 -13.61 -21.28 -0.31
CA PRO A 167 -14.39 -22.43 0.16
C PRO A 167 -15.71 -22.62 -0.59
N LEU A 168 -16.27 -21.53 -1.12
CA LEU A 168 -17.51 -21.51 -1.87
C LEU A 168 -17.37 -20.56 -3.06
N PRO A 169 -18.13 -20.74 -4.15
CA PRO A 169 -18.02 -19.88 -5.35
C PRO A 169 -18.29 -18.39 -5.09
N TYR A 170 -18.96 -18.08 -3.97
CA TYR A 170 -19.32 -16.72 -3.57
C TYR A 170 -18.59 -16.24 -2.32
N ILE A 171 -17.65 -17.01 -1.75
CA ILE A 171 -16.81 -16.61 -0.61
C ILE A 171 -15.34 -16.75 -0.96
N LYS A 172 -14.58 -15.68 -0.73
CA LYS A 172 -13.11 -15.65 -0.79
C LYS A 172 -12.57 -15.15 0.55
N LEU A 173 -11.65 -15.89 1.13
CA LEU A 173 -10.95 -15.55 2.36
C LEU A 173 -9.47 -15.32 2.03
N ASN A 174 -8.93 -14.19 2.44
CA ASN A 174 -7.52 -13.88 2.32
C ASN A 174 -6.89 -13.82 3.72
N LEU A 175 -5.78 -14.53 3.89
CA LEU A 175 -4.88 -14.35 5.02
C LEU A 175 -3.57 -13.81 4.47
N MET A 176 -3.14 -12.66 4.98
CA MET A 176 -1.98 -11.93 4.51
C MET A 176 -1.05 -11.64 5.67
N GLU A 177 0.24 -11.84 5.49
CA GLU A 177 1.28 -11.50 6.44
C GLU A 177 2.41 -10.77 5.71
N LEU A 178 2.95 -9.74 6.33
CA LEU A 178 4.15 -9.05 5.85
C LEU A 178 5.11 -8.81 7.02
N VAL A 179 6.38 -8.67 6.68
CA VAL A 179 7.42 -8.20 7.57
C VAL A 179 8.17 -7.05 6.92
N ILE A 180 8.43 -6.00 7.71
CA ILE A 180 9.29 -4.89 7.32
C ILE A 180 10.48 -4.85 8.26
N PHE A 181 11.67 -4.80 7.66
CA PHE A 181 12.93 -4.73 8.39
C PHE A 181 13.92 -3.85 7.66
N GLY A 182 14.77 -3.17 8.42
CA GLY A 182 15.74 -2.23 7.88
C GLY A 182 17.14 -2.44 8.41
N HIS A 183 18.08 -1.65 7.88
CA HIS A 183 19.46 -1.54 8.30
C HIS A 183 20.27 -2.85 8.19
N ARG A 184 19.85 -3.75 7.34
CA ARG A 184 20.59 -4.99 7.01
C ARG A 184 20.38 -5.38 5.55
N ASN A 185 21.26 -6.24 5.06
CA ASN A 185 21.16 -6.83 3.74
C ASN A 185 19.97 -7.79 3.64
N ILE A 186 19.82 -8.43 2.49
CA ILE A 186 18.80 -9.47 2.28
C ILE A 186 18.87 -10.49 3.41
N ASP A 187 17.73 -10.69 4.06
CA ASP A 187 17.58 -11.68 5.11
C ASP A 187 17.02 -12.97 4.51
N TYR A 188 17.86 -14.01 4.50
CA TYR A 188 17.49 -15.29 3.89
C TYR A 188 16.34 -16.00 4.63
N THR A 189 16.12 -15.67 5.91
CA THR A 189 15.04 -16.27 6.70
C THR A 189 13.66 -15.84 6.18
N TYR A 190 13.56 -14.61 5.65
CA TYR A 190 12.33 -14.10 5.04
C TYR A 190 12.20 -14.44 3.55
N LEU A 191 13.20 -15.07 2.95
CA LEU A 191 13.08 -15.65 1.59
C LEU A 191 12.39 -17.01 1.60
N MET A 192 12.04 -17.56 2.75
CA MET A 192 11.29 -18.81 2.89
C MET A 192 9.78 -18.54 2.92
N PRO A 193 9.08 -18.61 1.77
CA PRO A 193 7.73 -18.02 1.62
C PRO A 193 6.62 -18.78 2.38
N PHE A 194 6.88 -20.03 2.79
CA PHE A 194 5.87 -20.89 3.43
C PHE A 194 6.02 -20.95 4.95
N ILE A 195 6.97 -20.22 5.53
CA ILE A 195 7.15 -20.14 6.97
C ILE A 195 6.44 -18.85 7.44
N PRO A 196 5.58 -18.91 8.46
CA PRO A 196 5.01 -17.72 9.07
C PRO A 196 6.10 -16.77 9.56
N PHE A 197 6.03 -15.50 9.19
CA PHE A 197 7.06 -14.53 9.53
C PHE A 197 7.13 -14.24 11.03
N TRP A 198 6.01 -14.33 11.75
CA TRP A 198 6.02 -14.20 13.20
C TRP A 198 6.89 -15.27 13.89
N SER A 199 6.93 -16.48 13.33
CA SER A 199 7.84 -17.53 13.84
C SER A 199 9.30 -17.20 13.54
N THR A 200 9.57 -16.69 12.33
CA THR A 200 10.91 -16.25 11.91
C THR A 200 11.39 -15.04 12.72
N GLN A 201 10.52 -14.09 13.01
CA GLN A 201 10.83 -12.93 13.84
C GLN A 201 11.29 -13.35 15.25
N SER A 202 10.60 -14.33 15.84
CA SER A 202 11.01 -14.86 17.15
C SER A 202 12.42 -15.43 17.14
N TYR A 203 12.80 -16.10 16.03
CA TYR A 203 14.17 -16.59 15.83
C TYR A 203 15.18 -15.43 15.66
N ASN A 204 14.79 -14.35 14.99
CA ASN A 204 15.65 -13.17 14.76
C ASN A 204 15.72 -12.21 15.93
N GLY A 205 15.07 -12.50 17.08
CA GLY A 205 15.14 -11.70 18.29
C GLY A 205 14.09 -10.60 18.42
N ASP A 206 12.96 -10.72 17.74
CA ASP A 206 11.78 -9.84 17.88
C ASP A 206 12.09 -8.35 17.60
N ILE A 207 12.83 -8.08 16.53
CA ILE A 207 13.25 -6.73 16.16
C ILE A 207 12.53 -6.16 14.95
N ASP A 208 11.82 -6.99 14.18
CA ASP A 208 11.19 -6.62 12.91
C ASP A 208 9.72 -6.27 13.09
N ASN A 209 9.15 -5.58 12.12
CA ASN A 209 7.74 -5.19 12.14
C ASN A 209 6.91 -6.19 11.33
N ILE A 210 6.10 -6.99 12.02
CA ILE A 210 5.18 -7.93 11.39
C ILE A 210 3.76 -7.40 11.44
N GLN A 211 3.06 -7.56 10.32
CA GLN A 211 1.67 -7.16 10.18
C GLN A 211 0.87 -8.29 9.54
N ILE A 212 -0.32 -8.53 10.07
CA ILE A 212 -1.23 -9.58 9.61
C ILE A 212 -2.56 -8.94 9.21
N CYS A 213 -3.19 -9.45 8.16
CA CYS A 213 -4.53 -9.02 7.77
C CYS A 213 -5.37 -10.22 7.33
N GLY A 214 -6.54 -10.34 7.93
CA GLY A 214 -7.61 -11.23 7.47
C GLY A 214 -8.65 -10.46 6.67
N GLU A 215 -9.06 -10.99 5.53
CA GLU A 215 -10.10 -10.38 4.71
C GLU A 215 -11.11 -11.42 4.23
N ILE A 216 -12.37 -11.04 4.24
CA ILE A 216 -13.48 -11.80 3.66
C ILE A 216 -14.11 -11.00 2.52
N LEU A 217 -14.33 -11.65 1.39
CA LEU A 217 -15.12 -11.15 0.28
C LEU A 217 -16.30 -12.08 0.04
N ILE A 218 -17.52 -11.51 -0.01
CA ILE A 218 -18.78 -12.21 -0.26
C ILE A 218 -19.40 -11.65 -1.52
N LYS A 219 -19.63 -12.52 -2.52
CA LYS A 219 -20.29 -12.17 -3.77
C LYS A 219 -21.76 -12.61 -3.74
N LEU A 220 -22.67 -11.65 -3.80
CA LEU A 220 -24.12 -11.88 -3.83
C LEU A 220 -24.67 -11.42 -5.18
N GLY A 221 -24.84 -12.36 -6.12
CA GLY A 221 -25.19 -12.05 -7.49
C GLY A 221 -24.16 -11.15 -8.16
N LYS A 222 -24.54 -9.94 -8.52
CA LYS A 222 -23.65 -8.93 -9.12
C LYS A 222 -22.96 -8.02 -8.08
N ASN A 223 -23.33 -8.12 -6.81
CA ASN A 223 -22.85 -7.26 -5.74
C ASN A 223 -21.77 -7.96 -4.92
N ASN A 224 -20.81 -7.19 -4.40
CA ASN A 224 -19.73 -7.68 -3.56
C ASN A 224 -19.74 -6.93 -2.23
N PHE A 225 -19.49 -7.68 -1.15
CA PHE A 225 -19.32 -7.16 0.21
C PHE A 225 -17.97 -7.65 0.72
N TYR A 226 -17.24 -6.81 1.44
CA TYR A 226 -15.96 -7.20 2.00
C TYR A 226 -15.73 -6.59 3.37
N GLY A 227 -14.90 -7.28 4.15
CA GLY A 227 -14.44 -6.81 5.44
C GLY A 227 -13.02 -7.27 5.68
N SER A 228 -12.18 -6.38 6.20
CA SER A 228 -10.78 -6.63 6.51
C SER A 228 -10.50 -6.27 7.96
N LEU A 229 -9.75 -7.11 8.65
CA LEU A 229 -9.18 -6.86 9.97
C LEU A 229 -7.66 -6.85 9.86
N PHE A 230 -7.05 -5.73 10.16
CA PHE A 230 -5.62 -5.52 10.17
C PHE A 230 -5.09 -5.55 11.60
N VAL A 231 -3.99 -6.25 11.81
CA VAL A 231 -3.34 -6.46 13.10
C VAL A 231 -1.87 -6.11 12.96
N ASP A 232 -1.43 -5.08 13.65
CA ASP A 232 -0.02 -4.66 13.69
C ASP A 232 0.69 -5.21 14.94
N GLU A 233 0.05 -5.11 16.10
CA GLU A 233 0.49 -5.73 17.35
C GLU A 233 -0.68 -6.42 18.02
N TRP A 234 -0.49 -7.67 18.43
CA TRP A 234 -1.52 -8.42 19.13
C TRP A 234 -0.94 -9.30 20.24
N ARG A 235 -1.46 -9.07 21.43
CA ARG A 235 -1.27 -9.97 22.58
C ARG A 235 -2.62 -10.45 23.06
N PRO A 236 -2.90 -11.74 23.00
CA PRO A 236 -4.21 -12.30 23.37
C PRO A 236 -4.66 -11.89 24.77
N GLU A 237 -3.74 -11.86 25.73
CA GLU A 237 -3.98 -11.47 27.12
C GLU A 237 -4.48 -10.04 27.28
N TRP A 238 -4.19 -9.15 26.34
CA TRP A 238 -4.64 -7.75 26.38
C TRP A 238 -5.95 -7.50 25.68
N THR A 239 -6.50 -8.50 24.97
CA THR A 239 -7.68 -8.31 24.12
C THR A 239 -8.91 -7.86 24.90
N PHE A 240 -9.03 -8.28 26.17
CA PHE A 240 -10.14 -7.93 27.06
C PHE A 240 -9.69 -7.10 28.27
N ASP A 241 -8.48 -6.59 28.27
CA ASP A 241 -7.97 -5.73 29.33
C ASP A 241 -8.35 -4.26 29.09
N ALA A 242 -8.60 -3.52 30.19
CA ALA A 242 -8.83 -2.08 30.15
C ALA A 242 -7.63 -1.29 29.59
N ILE A 243 -6.41 -1.82 29.71
CA ILE A 243 -5.16 -1.26 29.15
C ILE A 243 -4.83 -2.01 27.85
N ASN A 244 -5.77 -2.05 26.93
CA ASN A 244 -5.55 -2.71 25.64
C ASN A 244 -4.46 -2.00 24.84
N ARG A 245 -3.36 -2.73 24.58
CA ARG A 245 -2.23 -2.26 23.74
C ARG A 245 -2.20 -2.92 22.38
N ASN A 246 -3.25 -3.63 21.99
CA ASN A 246 -3.37 -4.20 20.66
C ASN A 246 -3.61 -3.11 19.62
N TRP A 247 -2.98 -3.23 18.47
CA TRP A 247 -3.03 -2.23 17.41
C TRP A 247 -3.76 -2.79 16.21
N PHE A 248 -4.96 -2.31 16.00
CA PHE A 248 -5.87 -2.81 14.98
C PHE A 248 -6.30 -1.74 13.98
N GLY A 249 -6.72 -2.19 12.83
CA GLY A 249 -7.49 -1.42 11.87
C GLY A 249 -8.59 -2.30 11.29
N TYR A 250 -9.71 -1.72 10.91
CA TYR A 250 -10.75 -2.44 10.17
C TYR A 250 -11.26 -1.63 8.99
N GLN A 251 -11.67 -2.35 7.97
CA GLN A 251 -12.26 -1.78 6.78
C GLN A 251 -13.43 -2.66 6.35
N ILE A 252 -14.57 -2.03 6.09
CA ILE A 252 -15.76 -2.70 5.57
C ILE A 252 -16.28 -1.92 4.38
N GLY A 253 -16.73 -2.61 3.37
CA GLY A 253 -17.28 -1.95 2.20
C GLY A 253 -18.09 -2.87 1.31
N PHE A 254 -18.67 -2.27 0.29
CA PHE A 254 -19.45 -2.98 -0.71
C PHE A 254 -19.41 -2.29 -2.07
N TYR A 255 -19.69 -3.08 -3.10
CA TYR A 255 -19.95 -2.65 -4.46
C TYR A 255 -21.35 -3.09 -4.86
N LEU A 256 -22.19 -2.12 -5.23
CA LEU A 256 -23.50 -2.37 -5.84
C LEU A 256 -23.41 -2.06 -7.33
N ASN A 257 -23.67 -3.07 -8.15
CA ASN A 257 -23.60 -2.95 -9.59
C ASN A 257 -25.01 -2.87 -10.19
N GLY A 258 -25.25 -1.91 -11.05
CA GLY A 258 -26.52 -1.71 -11.74
C GLY A 258 -27.62 -1.25 -10.80
N LEU A 259 -27.34 -0.24 -9.96
CA LEU A 259 -28.29 0.32 -9.02
C LEU A 259 -29.29 1.25 -9.71
N PHE A 260 -28.83 2.17 -10.54
CA PHE A 260 -29.64 3.13 -11.29
C PHE A 260 -29.56 2.92 -12.81
N LYS A 261 -28.43 2.40 -13.31
CA LYS A 261 -28.20 2.00 -14.68
C LYS A 261 -27.56 0.63 -14.74
N GLU A 262 -27.76 -0.11 -15.81
CA GLU A 262 -27.33 -1.51 -15.96
C GLU A 262 -25.84 -1.76 -15.62
N LYS A 263 -24.98 -0.77 -15.87
CA LYS A 263 -23.52 -0.91 -15.73
C LYS A 263 -22.90 0.11 -14.75
N ASP A 264 -23.73 0.79 -13.97
CA ASP A 264 -23.19 1.68 -12.94
C ASP A 264 -22.63 0.90 -11.75
N ILE A 265 -21.76 1.54 -10.99
CA ILE A 265 -21.14 0.96 -9.81
C ILE A 265 -21.19 2.00 -8.68
N LEU A 266 -21.88 1.66 -7.60
CA LEU A 266 -21.78 2.39 -6.34
C LEU A 266 -20.86 1.61 -5.40
N ARG A 267 -19.83 2.26 -4.90
CA ARG A 267 -18.97 1.77 -3.83
C ARG A 267 -19.19 2.61 -2.58
N MET A 268 -19.32 1.97 -1.44
CA MET A 268 -19.21 2.61 -0.13
C MET A 268 -18.23 1.83 0.73
N GLU A 269 -17.45 2.57 1.52
CA GLU A 269 -16.39 2.00 2.35
C GLU A 269 -16.25 2.82 3.63
N HIS A 270 -16.07 2.14 4.73
CA HIS A 270 -15.67 2.73 6.01
C HIS A 270 -14.36 2.09 6.46
N THR A 271 -13.40 2.93 6.80
CA THR A 271 -12.07 2.51 7.27
C THR A 271 -11.76 3.20 8.59
N TRP A 272 -11.25 2.46 9.54
CA TRP A 272 -10.74 2.97 10.81
C TRP A 272 -9.39 2.36 11.16
N THR A 273 -8.49 3.17 11.74
CA THR A 273 -7.15 2.76 12.15
C THR A 273 -6.81 3.30 13.54
N ASP A 274 -6.24 2.43 14.38
CA ASP A 274 -5.64 2.83 15.66
C ASP A 274 -4.49 3.80 15.42
N HIS A 275 -4.19 4.63 16.43
CA HIS A 275 -3.13 5.65 16.34
C HIS A 275 -1.71 5.09 16.26
N ARG A 276 -1.51 3.82 16.56
CA ARG A 276 -0.21 3.14 16.60
C ARG A 276 0.10 2.31 15.36
N VAL A 277 -0.90 1.91 14.57
CA VAL A 277 -0.69 1.05 13.39
C VAL A 277 0.30 1.67 12.40
N TYR A 278 0.98 0.85 11.62
CA TYR A 278 2.04 1.22 10.67
C TYR A 278 3.31 1.79 11.32
N ARG A 279 3.37 1.82 12.63
CA ARG A 279 4.53 2.27 13.40
C ARG A 279 5.23 1.07 14.03
N HIS A 280 6.50 1.25 14.33
CA HIS A 280 7.28 0.26 15.04
C HIS A 280 8.17 0.94 16.09
N ARG A 281 8.57 0.23 17.15
CA ARG A 281 9.51 0.75 18.16
C ARG A 281 10.83 1.21 17.55
N PHE A 282 11.27 0.61 16.44
CA PHE A 282 12.39 1.07 15.64
C PHE A 282 11.83 1.74 14.36
N GLN A 283 11.99 3.04 14.23
CA GLN A 283 11.45 3.83 13.14
C GLN A 283 11.88 3.30 11.75
N ILE A 284 13.05 2.67 11.66
CA ILE A 284 13.52 2.06 10.41
C ILE A 284 12.57 0.97 9.90
N ASN A 285 11.80 0.34 10.79
CA ASN A 285 10.86 -0.73 10.49
C ASN A 285 9.40 -0.25 10.39
N ASP A 286 9.15 1.06 10.43
CA ASP A 286 7.80 1.61 10.18
C ASP A 286 7.28 1.18 8.80
N SER A 287 5.99 0.92 8.68
CA SER A 287 5.33 0.45 7.44
C SER A 287 5.09 1.60 6.45
N TYR A 288 6.18 2.20 5.98
CA TYR A 288 6.21 3.32 5.06
C TYR A 288 7.24 3.16 3.96
N SER A 289 6.96 3.73 2.79
CA SER A 289 7.93 3.92 1.71
C SER A 289 7.84 5.33 1.16
N HIS A 290 8.97 6.02 0.99
CA HIS A 290 9.02 7.44 0.58
C HIS A 290 8.15 8.38 1.42
N GLY A 291 7.90 8.06 2.69
CA GLY A 291 7.03 8.82 3.58
C GLY A 291 5.54 8.52 3.47
N TYR A 292 5.13 7.61 2.59
CA TYR A 292 3.74 7.18 2.42
C TYR A 292 3.49 5.83 3.10
N SER A 293 2.32 5.70 3.74
CA SER A 293 1.89 4.44 4.35
C SER A 293 1.79 3.33 3.30
N MET A 294 2.28 2.12 3.64
CA MET A 294 2.13 0.94 2.78
C MET A 294 0.68 0.46 2.69
N GLY A 295 -0.11 0.69 3.74
CA GLY A 295 -1.54 0.36 3.80
C GLY A 295 -2.43 1.58 3.54
N PHE A 296 -3.36 1.84 4.45
CA PHE A 296 -4.35 2.91 4.33
C PHE A 296 -3.69 4.28 4.11
N TRP A 297 -4.18 5.03 3.11
CA TRP A 297 -3.57 6.28 2.66
C TRP A 297 -3.46 7.35 3.74
N ALA A 298 -4.48 7.45 4.62
CA ALA A 298 -4.46 8.42 5.70
C ALA A 298 -3.54 8.00 6.88
N GLY A 299 -3.02 6.74 6.85
CA GLY A 299 -2.12 6.22 7.88
C GLY A 299 -2.83 5.92 9.20
N PRO A 300 -2.11 6.05 10.34
CA PRO A 300 -2.66 5.78 11.67
C PRO A 300 -3.58 6.90 12.16
N HIS A 301 -4.38 6.57 13.20
CA HIS A 301 -5.29 7.48 13.89
C HIS A 301 -6.28 8.15 12.94
N ALA A 302 -6.84 7.39 12.03
CA ALA A 302 -7.70 7.90 10.98
C ALA A 302 -9.00 7.11 10.85
N GLU A 303 -10.03 7.83 10.43
CA GLU A 303 -11.35 7.28 10.11
C GLU A 303 -11.81 7.91 8.80
N GLU A 304 -12.25 7.10 7.84
CA GLU A 304 -12.74 7.57 6.54
C GLU A 304 -14.08 6.92 6.20
N LEU A 305 -15.01 7.72 5.73
CA LEU A 305 -16.17 7.28 4.97
C LEU A 305 -15.95 7.68 3.51
N TYR A 306 -15.81 6.69 2.64
CA TYR A 306 -15.59 6.87 1.21
C TYR A 306 -16.79 6.38 0.41
N ILE A 307 -17.29 7.21 -0.51
CA ILE A 307 -18.37 6.89 -1.43
C ILE A 307 -17.92 7.22 -2.85
N LYS A 308 -18.03 6.27 -3.77
CA LYS A 308 -17.69 6.47 -5.18
C LYS A 308 -18.82 5.96 -6.06
N TYR A 309 -19.19 6.75 -7.06
CA TYR A 309 -20.16 6.35 -8.07
C TYR A 309 -19.55 6.45 -9.46
N GLU A 310 -19.63 5.38 -10.21
CA GLU A 310 -19.11 5.27 -11.58
C GLU A 310 -20.25 4.95 -12.55
N ILE A 311 -20.33 5.73 -13.63
CA ILE A 311 -21.29 5.54 -14.71
C ILE A 311 -20.52 5.40 -16.03
N PRO A 312 -20.41 4.19 -16.59
CA PRO A 312 -19.90 4.02 -17.93
C PRO A 312 -20.93 4.50 -18.97
N LEU A 313 -20.53 5.42 -19.83
CA LEU A 313 -21.28 5.89 -20.97
C LEU A 313 -20.61 5.38 -22.26
N LYS A 314 -21.30 5.45 -23.39
CA LYS A 314 -20.81 4.86 -24.65
C LYS A 314 -19.36 5.25 -25.00
N ASN A 315 -18.97 6.51 -24.76
CA ASN A 315 -17.68 7.05 -25.17
C ASN A 315 -16.82 7.55 -24.02
N PHE A 316 -17.33 7.58 -22.78
CA PHE A 316 -16.61 8.08 -21.61
C PHE A 316 -17.19 7.49 -20.32
N ASN A 317 -16.39 7.52 -19.27
CA ASN A 317 -16.80 7.14 -17.91
C ASN A 317 -16.85 8.38 -17.02
N ILE A 318 -17.97 8.54 -16.33
CA ILE A 318 -18.08 9.53 -15.25
C ILE A 318 -17.76 8.81 -13.94
N LYS A 319 -16.79 9.35 -13.19
CA LYS A 319 -16.42 8.88 -11.86
C LYS A 319 -16.52 10.06 -10.90
N SER A 320 -17.36 9.92 -9.89
CA SER A 320 -17.49 10.89 -8.81
C SER A 320 -17.23 10.22 -7.48
N PHE A 321 -16.54 10.87 -6.57
CA PHE A 321 -16.35 10.35 -5.22
C PHE A 321 -16.47 11.48 -4.19
N ILE A 322 -16.82 11.06 -2.99
CA ILE A 322 -16.85 11.90 -1.78
C ILE A 322 -16.07 11.11 -0.72
N SER A 323 -15.15 11.77 -0.06
CA SER A 323 -14.45 11.23 1.10
C SER A 323 -14.62 12.19 2.27
N ASN A 324 -15.02 11.64 3.40
CA ASN A 324 -15.02 12.35 4.68
C ASN A 324 -14.01 11.63 5.58
N MET A 325 -12.86 12.25 5.76
CA MET A 325 -11.74 11.70 6.52
C MET A 325 -11.49 12.56 7.75
N LYS A 326 -11.35 11.89 8.89
CA LYS A 326 -10.90 12.48 10.15
C LYS A 326 -9.56 11.85 10.52
N ARG A 327 -8.61 12.65 10.89
CA ARG A 327 -7.31 12.18 11.38
C ARG A 327 -7.00 12.86 12.69
N GLY A 328 -6.67 12.05 13.70
CA GLY A 328 -6.22 12.55 14.99
C GLY A 328 -4.77 13.02 14.94
N GLU A 329 -4.41 13.90 15.86
CA GLU A 329 -3.02 14.27 16.10
C GLU A 329 -2.27 13.09 16.74
N LEU A 330 -1.01 12.91 16.39
CA LEU A 330 -0.11 11.96 17.03
C LEU A 330 0.83 12.74 17.95
N THR A 331 0.53 12.73 19.23
CA THR A 331 1.40 13.34 20.24
C THR A 331 2.58 12.42 20.56
N SER A 332 3.68 12.96 21.11
CA SER A 332 4.81 12.16 21.57
C SER A 332 4.40 11.12 22.61
N GLU A 333 3.47 11.47 23.50
CA GLU A 333 2.93 10.57 24.51
C GLU A 333 2.17 9.38 23.92
N MET A 334 1.42 9.59 22.82
CA MET A 334 0.76 8.49 22.09
C MET A 334 1.75 7.58 21.36
N LEU A 335 2.93 8.11 21.05
CA LEU A 335 3.99 7.38 20.33
C LEU A 335 5.02 6.77 21.30
N ASP A 336 4.97 7.12 22.58
CA ASP A 336 5.81 6.51 23.61
C ASP A 336 5.45 5.03 23.76
N ARG A 337 6.46 4.20 23.59
CA ARG A 337 6.38 2.74 23.39
C ARG A 337 6.97 1.99 24.56
#